data_e6d6d1b062e64e9a5511cd7dfad2192e
#
_entry.id   e6d6d1b062e64e9a5511cd7dfad2192e
#
_cell.length_a   1.000
_cell.length_b   1.000
_cell.length_c   1.000
_cell.angle_alpha   90.00
_cell.angle_beta   90.00
_cell.angle_gamma   90.00
#
_symmetry.space_group_name_H-M   'P 1'
#
loop_
_entity.id
_entity.type
_entity.pdbx_description
1 polymer ?
#
loop_
_entity_poly.entity_id
_entity_poly.type
_entity_poly.pdbx_seq_one_letter_code
_entity_poly.pdbx_strand_id
1 'polypeptide(L)'
;MLVSDAMTKEPVTCPADTPLRDAVALFRKNHIGGLPVMEGRELVGMVTESDLIALLESERISDDLWLPSPFEIIEIPIREFINWEKTKHALTNIGDMPVKKIMTHHVVTATEEMEVEAAAALMLKEGITRLPVLRGKTIVGIITRADIINAIGASYSGKDGAE
;
A
#
# COMPACT_ATOMS: atom_id res chain seq x y z
N MET A 1 14.55 18.13 -10.29
CA MET A 1 13.44 18.35 -9.32
C MET A 1 13.69 17.43 -8.13
N LEU A 2 13.56 17.96 -6.92
CA LEU A 2 13.79 17.17 -5.70
C LEU A 2 12.49 16.50 -5.23
N VAL A 3 12.64 15.42 -4.47
CA VAL A 3 11.50 14.72 -3.83
C VAL A 3 10.69 15.69 -2.96
N SER A 4 11.34 16.61 -2.24
CA SER A 4 10.67 17.66 -1.44
C SER A 4 9.70 18.55 -2.22
N ASP A 5 9.91 18.69 -3.54
CA ASP A 5 9.07 19.51 -4.42
C ASP A 5 7.81 18.77 -4.88
N ALA A 6 7.86 17.44 -4.94
CA ALA A 6 6.81 16.59 -5.49
C ALA A 6 6.05 15.78 -4.44
N MET A 7 6.64 15.53 -3.26
CA MET A 7 6.06 14.69 -2.21
C MET A 7 4.79 15.28 -1.58
N THR A 8 3.91 14.43 -1.09
CA THR A 8 2.87 14.83 -0.14
C THR A 8 3.51 14.99 1.24
N LYS A 9 3.44 16.19 1.80
CA LYS A 9 3.95 16.53 3.15
C LYS A 9 2.98 16.04 4.23
N GLU A 10 3.49 15.78 5.43
CA GLU A 10 2.70 15.32 6.58
C GLU A 10 1.80 14.13 6.23
N PRO A 11 2.37 12.99 5.84
CA PRO A 11 1.60 11.86 5.35
C PRO A 11 0.73 11.28 6.47
N VAL A 12 -0.43 10.74 6.09
CA VAL A 12 -1.26 9.95 7.00
C VAL A 12 -0.47 8.70 7.40
N THR A 13 -0.36 8.45 8.70
CA THR A 13 0.34 7.30 9.29
C THR A 13 -0.58 6.57 10.25
N CYS A 14 -0.20 5.38 10.67
CA CYS A 14 -0.89 4.67 11.73
C CYS A 14 0.09 4.00 12.71
N PRO A 15 -0.29 3.82 13.98
CA PRO A 15 0.45 2.99 14.94
C PRO A 15 0.50 1.51 14.51
N ALA A 16 1.53 0.78 14.93
CA ALA A 16 1.74 -0.63 14.62
C ALA A 16 0.60 -1.56 15.12
N ASP A 17 -0.06 -1.17 16.21
CA ASP A 17 -1.17 -1.92 16.79
C ASP A 17 -2.55 -1.55 16.20
N THR A 18 -2.60 -0.67 15.21
CA THR A 18 -3.86 -0.28 14.55
C THR A 18 -4.55 -1.51 13.96
N PRO A 19 -5.84 -1.75 14.27
CA PRO A 19 -6.62 -2.81 13.63
C PRO A 19 -6.74 -2.58 12.12
N LEU A 20 -6.73 -3.65 11.34
CA LEU A 20 -6.83 -3.55 9.87
C LEU A 20 -8.07 -2.80 9.40
N ARG A 21 -9.22 -2.98 10.06
CA ARG A 21 -10.45 -2.23 9.74
C ARG A 21 -10.25 -0.72 9.82
N ASP A 22 -9.45 -0.23 10.79
CA ASP A 22 -9.18 1.19 10.96
C ASP A 22 -8.17 1.68 9.91
N ALA A 23 -7.18 0.87 9.56
CA ALA A 23 -6.27 1.17 8.44
C ALA A 23 -7.03 1.26 7.11
N VAL A 24 -7.96 0.34 6.85
CA VAL A 24 -8.84 0.39 5.65
C VAL A 24 -9.72 1.64 5.67
N ALA A 25 -10.24 2.04 6.83
CA ALA A 25 -10.98 3.29 6.96
C ALA A 25 -10.12 4.51 6.61
N LEU A 26 -8.84 4.54 7.02
CA LEU A 26 -7.89 5.59 6.65
C LEU A 26 -7.60 5.60 5.15
N PHE A 27 -7.42 4.43 4.50
CA PHE A 27 -7.25 4.33 3.05
C PHE A 27 -8.43 4.99 2.31
N ARG A 28 -9.65 4.63 2.69
CA ARG A 28 -10.87 5.14 2.05
C ARG A 28 -11.08 6.63 2.29
N LYS A 29 -10.94 7.08 3.53
CA LYS A 29 -11.14 8.48 3.92
C LYS A 29 -10.17 9.43 3.21
N ASN A 30 -8.93 9.01 3.05
CA ASN A 30 -7.87 9.86 2.50
C ASN A 30 -7.56 9.56 1.03
N HIS A 31 -8.25 8.61 0.40
CA HIS A 31 -8.01 8.16 -0.99
C HIS A 31 -6.55 7.74 -1.23
N ILE A 32 -5.99 6.99 -0.28
CA ILE A 32 -4.60 6.51 -0.31
C ILE A 32 -4.56 4.98 -0.35
N GLY A 33 -3.53 4.41 -0.94
CA GLY A 33 -3.37 2.95 -1.05
C GLY A 33 -2.21 2.42 -0.20
N GLY A 34 -1.80 3.13 0.84
CA GLY A 34 -0.77 2.68 1.76
C GLY A 34 -0.50 3.68 2.87
N LEU A 35 -0.12 3.15 4.04
CA LEU A 35 0.15 3.89 5.26
C LEU A 35 1.54 3.54 5.77
N PRO A 36 2.39 4.52 6.06
CA PRO A 36 3.55 4.32 6.93
C PRO A 36 3.08 3.92 8.33
N VAL A 37 3.72 2.90 8.89
CA VAL A 37 3.42 2.37 10.21
C VAL A 37 4.48 2.84 11.19
N MET A 38 4.03 3.40 12.31
CA MET A 38 4.89 4.08 13.27
C MET A 38 4.86 3.40 14.65
N GLU A 39 6.01 3.36 15.31
CA GLU A 39 6.11 3.19 16.76
C GLU A 39 6.69 4.46 17.37
N GLY A 40 5.85 5.21 18.08
CA GLY A 40 6.21 6.55 18.52
C GLY A 40 6.55 7.45 17.33
N ARG A 41 7.83 7.86 17.22
CA ARG A 41 8.33 8.69 16.10
C ARG A 41 9.11 7.89 15.06
N GLU A 42 9.27 6.59 15.26
CA GLU A 42 10.04 5.72 14.37
C GLU A 42 9.15 5.04 13.33
N LEU A 43 9.59 5.07 12.07
CA LEU A 43 8.98 4.31 10.99
C LEU A 43 9.39 2.83 11.12
N VAL A 44 8.43 1.96 11.39
CA VAL A 44 8.68 0.52 11.62
C VAL A 44 8.15 -0.38 10.50
N GLY A 45 7.32 0.16 9.64
CA GLY A 45 6.75 -0.63 8.55
C GLY A 45 5.95 0.19 7.55
N MET A 46 5.42 -0.52 6.57
CA MET A 46 4.52 0.00 5.56
C MET A 46 3.40 -1.00 5.34
N VAL A 47 2.15 -0.57 5.37
CA VAL A 47 0.99 -1.38 5.01
C VAL A 47 0.31 -0.80 3.77
N THR A 48 -0.01 -1.67 2.81
CA THR A 48 -0.57 -1.28 1.51
C THR A 48 -1.83 -2.07 1.17
N GLU A 49 -2.56 -1.62 0.16
CA GLU A 49 -3.69 -2.39 -0.40
C GLU A 49 -3.28 -3.79 -0.85
N SER A 50 -2.07 -3.94 -1.40
CA SER A 50 -1.54 -5.25 -1.82
C SER A 50 -1.40 -6.22 -0.65
N ASP A 51 -0.98 -5.75 0.53
CA ASP A 51 -0.88 -6.57 1.73
C ASP A 51 -2.26 -7.07 2.18
N LEU A 52 -3.27 -6.21 2.08
CA LEU A 52 -4.66 -6.58 2.41
C LEU A 52 -5.23 -7.60 1.42
N ILE A 53 -4.97 -7.43 0.12
CA ILE A 53 -5.43 -8.36 -0.92
C ILE A 53 -4.74 -9.71 -0.75
N ALA A 54 -3.43 -9.74 -0.50
CA ALA A 54 -2.68 -10.97 -0.24
C ALA A 54 -3.20 -11.72 0.99
N LEU A 55 -3.59 -11.01 2.04
CA LEU A 55 -4.21 -11.60 3.22
C LEU A 55 -5.55 -12.27 2.89
N LEU A 56 -6.39 -11.63 2.08
CA LEU A 56 -7.67 -12.22 1.64
C LEU A 56 -7.46 -13.48 0.79
N GLU A 57 -6.42 -13.54 -0.02
CA GLU A 57 -6.06 -14.74 -0.77
C GLU A 57 -5.59 -15.87 0.15
N SER A 58 -4.75 -15.57 1.16
CA SER A 58 -4.22 -16.58 2.08
C SER A 58 -5.31 -17.21 2.95
N GLU A 59 -6.29 -16.45 3.39
CA GLU A 59 -7.46 -16.94 4.12
C GLU A 59 -8.35 -17.87 3.27
N ARG A 60 -8.40 -17.62 1.95
CA ARG A 60 -9.13 -18.51 1.02
C ARG A 60 -8.43 -19.84 0.80
N ILE A 61 -7.11 -19.89 0.96
CA ILE A 61 -6.29 -21.10 0.73
C ILE A 61 -6.27 -21.97 1.99
N SER A 62 -6.48 -21.43 3.19
CA SER A 62 -6.37 -22.15 4.44
C SER A 62 -7.61 -22.97 4.83
N ASP A 63 -8.79 -22.70 4.25
CA ASP A 63 -10.01 -23.46 4.48
C ASP A 63 -10.35 -24.35 3.28
N ASP A 64 -9.94 -25.62 3.34
CA ASP A 64 -10.41 -26.73 2.51
C ASP A 64 -10.47 -26.46 0.99
N LEU A 65 -9.34 -26.11 0.37
CA LEU A 65 -9.25 -26.25 -1.07
C LEU A 65 -8.96 -27.73 -1.42
N TRP A 66 -9.96 -28.57 -1.31
CA TRP A 66 -10.03 -29.78 -2.11
C TRP A 66 -10.21 -29.32 -3.57
N LEU A 67 -9.12 -29.18 -4.31
CA LEU A 67 -9.15 -28.96 -5.75
C LEU A 67 -9.59 -30.28 -6.39
N PRO A 68 -10.76 -30.32 -7.04
CA PRO A 68 -11.10 -31.46 -7.88
C PRO A 68 -10.03 -31.57 -8.97
N SER A 69 -9.66 -32.81 -9.29
CA SER A 69 -8.76 -33.15 -10.39
C SER A 69 -9.15 -32.37 -11.66
N PRO A 70 -8.17 -31.94 -12.49
CA PRO A 70 -8.44 -31.21 -13.73
C PRO A 70 -9.42 -31.90 -14.70
N PHE A 71 -9.77 -33.12 -14.42
CA PHE A 71 -10.68 -33.95 -15.24
C PHE A 71 -12.14 -33.97 -14.74
N GLU A 72 -12.44 -33.32 -13.61
CA GLU A 72 -13.80 -33.23 -13.02
C GLU A 72 -14.42 -31.82 -13.11
N ILE A 73 -14.02 -31.03 -14.10
CA ILE A 73 -14.70 -29.75 -14.39
C ILE A 73 -16.01 -30.05 -15.11
N ILE A 74 -17.03 -30.45 -14.36
CA ILE A 74 -18.41 -30.45 -14.81
C ILE A 74 -19.13 -29.35 -14.02
N GLU A 75 -19.47 -28.27 -14.73
CA GLU A 75 -20.53 -27.28 -14.48
C GLU A 75 -21.02 -27.15 -13.02
N ILE A 76 -20.18 -26.64 -12.11
CA ILE A 76 -20.66 -26.18 -10.82
C ILE A 76 -20.93 -24.69 -10.95
N PRO A 77 -22.18 -24.23 -10.70
CA PRO A 77 -22.51 -22.81 -10.78
C PRO A 77 -21.63 -22.02 -9.78
N ILE A 78 -20.88 -21.06 -10.28
CA ILE A 78 -19.98 -20.18 -9.51
C ILE A 78 -20.67 -19.53 -8.29
N ARG A 79 -21.99 -19.48 -8.27
CA ARG A 79 -22.80 -18.92 -7.18
C ARG A 79 -22.77 -19.71 -5.87
N GLU A 80 -22.43 -20.99 -5.87
CA GLU A 80 -22.40 -21.83 -4.66
C GLU A 80 -21.04 -21.84 -3.95
N PHE A 81 -19.98 -21.32 -4.58
CA PHE A 81 -18.64 -21.31 -4.01
C PHE A 81 -18.38 -20.17 -3.02
N ILE A 82 -19.22 -19.15 -2.97
CA ILE A 82 -19.07 -18.07 -2.00
C ILE A 82 -20.01 -18.34 -0.83
N ASN A 83 -19.52 -19.07 0.16
CA ASN A 83 -20.20 -19.10 1.45
C ASN A 83 -20.03 -17.72 2.12
N TRP A 84 -20.98 -16.83 1.84
CA TRP A 84 -20.98 -15.44 2.26
C TRP A 84 -20.86 -15.27 3.78
N GLU A 85 -21.39 -16.20 4.55
CA GLU A 85 -21.27 -16.17 6.01
C GLU A 85 -19.86 -16.51 6.49
N LYS A 86 -19.20 -17.51 5.91
CA LYS A 86 -17.79 -17.81 6.21
C LYS A 86 -16.86 -16.66 5.82
N THR A 87 -17.10 -16.05 4.66
CA THR A 87 -16.37 -14.87 4.20
C THR A 87 -16.56 -13.69 5.15
N LYS A 88 -17.78 -13.50 5.66
CA LYS A 88 -18.10 -12.44 6.62
C LYS A 88 -17.41 -12.64 7.98
N HIS A 89 -17.35 -13.88 8.48
CA HIS A 89 -16.60 -14.21 9.70
C HIS A 89 -15.09 -14.05 9.52
N ALA A 90 -14.53 -14.49 8.40
CA ALA A 90 -13.12 -14.30 8.07
C ALA A 90 -12.77 -12.80 8.01
N LEU A 91 -13.58 -11.99 7.33
CA LEU A 91 -13.40 -10.53 7.27
C LEU A 91 -13.50 -9.85 8.64
N THR A 92 -14.32 -10.37 9.56
CA THR A 92 -14.42 -9.82 10.92
C THR A 92 -13.16 -10.12 11.72
N ASN A 93 -12.64 -11.33 11.65
CA ASN A 93 -11.40 -11.73 12.32
C ASN A 93 -10.17 -11.00 11.76
N ILE A 94 -10.10 -10.84 10.44
CA ILE A 94 -9.06 -10.06 9.75
C ILE A 94 -9.12 -8.59 10.18
N GLY A 95 -10.32 -8.03 10.33
CA GLY A 95 -10.49 -6.62 10.70
C GLY A 95 -9.90 -6.25 12.06
N ASP A 96 -9.86 -7.18 13.00
CA ASP A 96 -9.30 -6.98 14.35
C ASP A 96 -7.77 -7.20 14.42
N MET A 97 -7.18 -7.77 13.38
CA MET A 97 -5.74 -8.02 13.32
C MET A 97 -4.96 -6.70 13.27
N PRO A 98 -3.90 -6.53 14.08
CA PRO A 98 -3.07 -5.33 14.01
C PRO A 98 -2.21 -5.30 12.74
N VAL A 99 -2.02 -4.11 12.17
CA VAL A 99 -1.26 -3.90 10.91
C VAL A 99 0.17 -4.44 10.97
N LYS A 100 0.79 -4.45 12.15
CA LYS A 100 2.15 -5.00 12.34
C LYS A 100 2.31 -6.46 11.92
N LYS A 101 1.22 -7.23 11.87
CA LYS A 101 1.25 -8.64 11.46
C LYS A 101 1.36 -8.83 9.95
N ILE A 102 0.96 -7.83 9.15
CA ILE A 102 0.97 -7.93 7.69
C ILE A 102 1.86 -6.89 7.02
N MET A 103 2.31 -5.86 7.73
CA MET A 103 3.13 -4.80 7.19
C MET A 103 4.47 -5.32 6.65
N THR A 104 5.02 -4.62 5.68
CA THR A 104 6.41 -4.78 5.26
C THR A 104 7.33 -4.14 6.29
N HIS A 105 8.29 -4.89 6.84
CA HIS A 105 9.21 -4.42 7.90
C HIS A 105 10.43 -3.68 7.34
N HIS A 106 10.95 -4.12 6.18
CA HIS A 106 12.09 -3.47 5.51
C HIS A 106 11.57 -2.40 4.56
N VAL A 107 11.35 -1.20 5.10
CA VAL A 107 10.80 -0.09 4.33
C VAL A 107 11.91 0.59 3.55
N VAL A 108 11.78 0.62 2.23
CA VAL A 108 12.62 1.44 1.35
C VAL A 108 12.13 2.88 1.45
N THR A 109 13.02 3.82 1.71
CA THR A 109 12.72 5.23 1.95
C THR A 109 13.47 6.14 1.01
N ALA A 110 13.02 7.39 0.87
CA ALA A 110 13.71 8.46 0.17
C ALA A 110 14.11 9.56 1.17
N THR A 111 14.98 10.46 0.74
CA THR A 111 15.25 11.72 1.43
C THR A 111 14.66 12.90 0.67
N GLU A 112 14.52 14.04 1.33
CA GLU A 112 13.97 15.25 0.71
C GLU A 112 14.84 15.77 -0.44
N GLU A 113 16.15 15.57 -0.33
CA GLU A 113 17.17 16.02 -1.29
C GLU A 113 17.37 15.04 -2.46
N MET A 114 16.73 13.85 -2.41
CA MET A 114 16.79 12.90 -3.51
C MET A 114 16.13 13.49 -4.75
N GLU A 115 16.70 13.23 -5.91
CA GLU A 115 16.06 13.61 -7.20
C GLU A 115 14.86 12.70 -7.48
N VAL A 116 13.83 13.27 -8.10
CA VAL A 116 12.57 12.54 -8.45
C VAL A 116 12.88 11.35 -9.36
N GLU A 117 13.84 11.50 -10.29
CA GLU A 117 14.29 10.44 -11.18
C GLU A 117 14.94 9.27 -10.43
N ALA A 118 15.72 9.58 -9.38
CA ALA A 118 16.32 8.56 -8.52
C ALA A 118 15.25 7.81 -7.70
N ALA A 119 14.25 8.54 -7.19
CA ALA A 119 13.10 7.94 -6.50
C ALA A 119 12.30 7.03 -7.44
N ALA A 120 12.07 7.44 -8.68
CA ALA A 120 11.42 6.62 -9.71
C ALA A 120 12.20 5.33 -10.01
N ALA A 121 13.51 5.44 -10.21
CA ALA A 121 14.38 4.29 -10.44
C ALA A 121 14.36 3.32 -9.25
N LEU A 122 14.36 3.83 -8.03
CA LEU A 122 14.27 3.05 -6.80
C LEU A 122 12.94 2.30 -6.71
N MET A 123 11.80 2.96 -7.00
CA MET A 123 10.48 2.32 -7.04
C MET A 123 10.42 1.18 -8.07
N LEU A 124 11.02 1.36 -9.25
CA LEU A 124 11.07 0.34 -10.29
C LEU A 124 11.94 -0.85 -9.87
N LYS A 125 13.13 -0.57 -9.33
CA LYS A 125 14.08 -1.59 -8.88
C LYS A 125 13.48 -2.48 -7.78
N GLU A 126 12.83 -1.87 -6.80
CA GLU A 126 12.28 -2.57 -5.64
C GLU A 126 10.83 -3.09 -5.88
N GLY A 127 10.23 -2.79 -7.03
CA GLY A 127 8.87 -3.22 -7.38
C GLY A 127 7.78 -2.56 -6.53
N ILE A 128 8.03 -1.36 -5.99
CA ILE A 128 7.13 -0.64 -5.10
C ILE A 128 6.55 0.61 -5.78
N THR A 129 5.47 1.15 -5.21
CA THR A 129 4.72 2.26 -5.80
C THR A 129 4.82 3.56 -5.01
N ARG A 130 5.47 3.52 -3.85
CA ARG A 130 5.60 4.68 -2.95
C ARG A 130 6.81 4.54 -2.05
N LEU A 131 7.33 5.68 -1.61
CA LEU A 131 8.45 5.78 -0.69
C LEU A 131 8.09 6.76 0.42
N PRO A 132 8.12 6.36 1.69
CA PRO A 132 8.19 7.32 2.80
C PRO A 132 9.43 8.18 2.65
N VAL A 133 9.29 9.47 2.92
CA VAL A 133 10.39 10.44 2.85
C VAL A 133 10.81 10.80 4.27
N LEU A 134 12.09 10.61 4.55
CA LEU A 134 12.65 10.83 5.87
C LEU A 134 13.62 12.03 5.88
N ARG A 135 13.57 12.79 6.98
CA ARG A 135 14.61 13.72 7.40
C ARG A 135 15.27 13.15 8.64
N GLY A 136 16.46 12.56 8.49
CA GLY A 136 17.06 11.74 9.52
C GLY A 136 16.21 10.51 9.83
N LYS A 137 15.63 10.44 11.04
CA LYS A 137 14.71 9.37 11.45
C LYS A 137 13.23 9.76 11.43
N THR A 138 12.93 11.01 11.09
CA THR A 138 11.58 11.55 11.14
C THR A 138 10.94 11.48 9.75
N ILE A 139 9.74 10.93 9.67
CA ILE A 139 8.95 10.96 8.43
C ILE A 139 8.42 12.39 8.19
N VAL A 140 8.69 12.92 7.01
CA VAL A 140 8.31 14.29 6.62
C VAL A 140 7.40 14.31 5.40
N GLY A 141 7.32 13.21 4.67
CA GLY A 141 6.50 13.11 3.47
C GLY A 141 6.32 11.67 3.00
N ILE A 142 5.60 11.54 1.93
CA ILE A 142 5.50 10.33 1.12
C ILE A 142 5.48 10.74 -0.36
N ILE A 143 6.22 10.03 -1.19
CA ILE A 143 6.19 10.21 -2.64
C ILE A 143 5.68 8.93 -3.30
N THR A 144 4.77 9.08 -4.26
CA THR A 144 4.15 7.98 -5.01
C THR A 144 4.47 8.07 -6.50
N ARG A 145 4.18 7.01 -7.25
CA ARG A 145 4.27 7.05 -8.73
C ARG A 145 3.39 8.15 -9.32
N ALA A 146 2.21 8.38 -8.73
CA ALA A 146 1.32 9.45 -9.18
C ALA A 146 1.94 10.84 -9.00
N ASP A 147 2.61 11.09 -7.87
CA ASP A 147 3.29 12.36 -7.62
C ASP A 147 4.42 12.59 -8.64
N ILE A 148 5.17 11.54 -8.97
CA ILE A 148 6.22 11.59 -9.99
C ILE A 148 5.63 11.94 -11.37
N ILE A 149 4.55 11.28 -11.78
CA ILE A 149 3.88 11.54 -13.06
C ILE A 149 3.36 12.98 -13.11
N ASN A 150 2.74 13.47 -12.03
CA ASN A 150 2.25 14.82 -11.94
C ASN A 150 3.40 15.85 -12.03
N ALA A 151 4.52 15.58 -11.36
CA ALA A 151 5.71 16.44 -11.39
C ALA A 151 6.31 16.53 -12.81
N ILE A 152 6.40 15.41 -13.52
CA ILE A 152 6.83 15.37 -14.92
C ILE A 152 5.86 16.14 -15.80
N GLY A 153 4.55 15.94 -15.65
CA GLY A 153 3.51 16.64 -16.41
C GLY A 153 3.57 18.16 -16.24
N ALA A 154 3.78 18.62 -15.02
CA ALA A 154 3.93 20.06 -14.74
C ALA A 154 5.15 20.68 -15.43
N SER A 155 6.25 19.92 -15.58
CA SER A 155 7.47 20.39 -16.26
C SER A 155 7.28 20.59 -17.78
N TYR A 156 6.36 19.84 -18.39
CA TYR A 156 6.01 20.01 -19.81
C TYR A 156 5.08 21.22 -20.03
N SER A 157 4.10 21.42 -19.15
CA SER A 157 3.14 22.54 -19.27
C SER A 157 3.80 23.92 -19.09
N GLY A 158 4.96 24.00 -18.46
CA GLY A 158 5.73 25.25 -18.30
C GLY A 158 6.54 25.66 -19.51
N LYS A 159 6.64 24.83 -20.58
CA LYS A 159 7.39 25.14 -21.81
C LYS A 159 6.54 25.67 -22.95
N ASP A 160 5.21 25.55 -22.87
CA ASP A 160 4.31 25.99 -23.96
C ASP A 160 3.85 27.46 -23.83
N GLY A 161 4.44 28.22 -22.88
CA GLY A 161 4.11 29.62 -22.64
C GLY A 161 5.18 30.64 -23.07
N ALA A 162 6.18 30.22 -23.86
CA ALA A 162 7.25 31.12 -24.34
C ALA A 162 7.42 31.01 -25.87
N GLU A 163 6.42 31.46 -26.61
CA GLU A 163 6.54 31.93 -27.99
C GLU A 163 5.72 33.22 -28.17
#